data_c41e9ac09e1653f2af903a4a5b5b0d41
#
_entry.id   c41e9ac09e1653f2af903a4a5b5b0d41
#
_cell.length_a   1.000
_cell.length_b   1.000
_cell.length_c   1.000
_cell.angle_alpha   90.00
_cell.angle_beta   90.00
_cell.angle_gamma   90.00
#
_symmetry.space_group_name_H-M   'P 1'
#
loop_
_entity.id
_entity.type
_entity.pdbx_description
1 polymer ?
#
loop_
_entity_poly.entity_id
_entity_poly.type
_entity_poly.pdbx_seq_one_letter_code
_entity_poly.pdbx_strand_id
1 'polypeptide(L)'
;QAQGKSVLLAAGDTFRAAAREQLQAWGERNNVTVISQTTGDSAAVCFDAVQAAKARGIDIVLADTAGRLPTQLHLMEEIKKVKRVLQKAMPDAPHEIIVVLDANIGQNAVNQVKAFDEALGLTGLIVTKLDGTAKGGILAALASDRPVPVRYIGVGEGIDDLRPFSAKAFVDALLD
;
A
#
# COMPACT_ATOMS: atom_id res chain seq x y z
N GLN A 1 -8.48 -11.07 -7.87
CA GLN A 1 -9.45 -12.16 -8.01
C GLN A 1 -10.09 -12.16 -9.40
N ALA A 2 -10.54 -11.01 -9.93
CA ALA A 2 -11.12 -10.94 -11.28
C ALA A 2 -10.22 -11.51 -12.39
N GLN A 3 -8.92 -11.56 -12.17
CA GLN A 3 -7.93 -12.17 -13.08
C GLN A 3 -7.63 -13.65 -12.75
N GLY A 4 -8.44 -14.29 -11.90
CA GLY A 4 -8.24 -15.69 -11.49
C GLY A 4 -7.10 -15.89 -10.48
N LYS A 5 -6.59 -14.82 -9.83
CA LYS A 5 -5.55 -14.92 -8.82
C LYS A 5 -6.12 -15.14 -7.43
N SER A 6 -5.54 -16.06 -6.68
CA SER A 6 -5.83 -16.23 -5.27
C SER A 6 -5.07 -15.19 -4.43
N VAL A 7 -5.73 -14.68 -3.38
CA VAL A 7 -5.21 -13.58 -2.56
C VAL A 7 -5.30 -13.95 -1.09
N LEU A 8 -4.31 -13.52 -0.31
CA LEU A 8 -4.31 -13.58 1.14
C LEU A 8 -3.95 -12.19 1.68
N LEU A 9 -4.61 -11.75 2.75
CA LEU A 9 -4.37 -10.47 3.40
C LEU A 9 -3.58 -10.66 4.70
N ALA A 10 -2.62 -9.77 4.96
CA ALA A 10 -1.91 -9.69 6.23
C ALA A 10 -2.25 -8.37 6.93
N ALA A 11 -2.84 -8.44 8.13
CA ALA A 11 -3.17 -7.27 8.94
C ALA A 11 -1.95 -6.82 9.75
N GLY A 12 -0.99 -6.22 9.08
CA GLY A 12 0.26 -5.73 9.68
C GLY A 12 0.13 -4.41 10.44
N ASP A 13 -1.01 -3.71 10.36
CA ASP A 13 -1.32 -2.62 11.28
C ASP A 13 -1.75 -3.19 12.64
N THR A 14 -0.79 -3.42 13.50
CA THR A 14 -1.01 -3.98 14.84
C THR A 14 -1.32 -2.93 15.90
N PHE A 15 -1.25 -1.64 15.55
CA PHE A 15 -1.51 -0.54 16.47
C PHE A 15 -3.00 -0.20 16.60
N ARG A 16 -3.70 -0.23 15.47
CA ARG A 16 -5.10 0.20 15.41
C ARG A 16 -6.03 -1.00 15.30
N ALA A 17 -6.79 -1.28 16.36
CA ALA A 17 -7.79 -2.35 16.34
C ALA A 17 -8.79 -2.17 15.19
N ALA A 18 -9.26 -0.94 14.96
CA ALA A 18 -10.20 -0.63 13.88
C ALA A 18 -9.63 -0.92 12.47
N ALA A 19 -8.33 -0.73 12.24
CA ALA A 19 -7.72 -1.07 10.94
C ALA A 19 -7.74 -2.57 10.68
N ARG A 20 -7.44 -3.36 11.71
CA ARG A 20 -7.52 -4.83 11.65
C ARG A 20 -8.95 -5.31 11.38
N GLU A 21 -9.92 -4.77 12.13
CA GLU A 21 -11.34 -5.10 11.96
C GLU A 21 -11.84 -4.73 10.55
N GLN A 22 -11.44 -3.58 10.05
CA GLN A 22 -11.76 -3.14 8.69
C GLN A 22 -11.19 -4.11 7.65
N LEU A 23 -9.93 -4.52 7.79
CA LEU A 23 -9.33 -5.47 6.85
C LEU A 23 -10.00 -6.84 6.92
N GLN A 24 -10.40 -7.29 8.10
CA GLN A 24 -11.18 -8.52 8.28
C GLN A 24 -12.53 -8.45 7.57
N ALA A 25 -13.25 -7.34 7.72
CA ALA A 25 -14.53 -7.12 7.01
C ALA A 25 -14.35 -7.15 5.47
N TRP A 26 -13.25 -6.58 4.96
CA TRP A 26 -12.92 -6.67 3.54
C TRP A 26 -12.57 -8.10 3.12
N GLY A 27 -11.86 -8.85 3.95
CA GLY A 27 -11.58 -10.26 3.72
C GLY A 27 -12.85 -11.10 3.61
N GLU A 28 -13.75 -10.96 4.57
CA GLU A 28 -15.05 -11.64 4.58
C GLU A 28 -15.90 -11.30 3.35
N ARG A 29 -16.01 -10.01 3.03
CA ARG A 29 -16.76 -9.52 1.86
C ARG A 29 -16.27 -10.12 0.54
N ASN A 30 -14.98 -10.34 0.41
CA ASN A 30 -14.35 -10.83 -0.81
C ASN A 30 -13.98 -12.33 -0.76
N ASN A 31 -14.36 -13.02 0.31
CA ASN A 31 -13.98 -14.41 0.57
C ASN A 31 -12.46 -14.63 0.50
N VAL A 32 -11.72 -13.77 1.19
CA VAL A 32 -10.25 -13.79 1.27
C VAL A 32 -9.82 -14.00 2.71
N THR A 33 -8.90 -14.92 2.93
CA THR A 33 -8.32 -15.16 4.27
C THR A 33 -7.49 -13.96 4.71
N VAL A 34 -7.69 -13.54 5.98
CA VAL A 34 -6.88 -12.51 6.64
C VAL A 34 -6.06 -13.15 7.75
N ILE A 35 -4.75 -12.99 7.69
CA ILE A 35 -3.84 -13.34 8.79
C ILE A 35 -3.73 -12.12 9.70
N SER A 36 -4.07 -12.28 10.96
CA SER A 36 -4.00 -11.23 11.97
C SER A 36 -3.62 -11.79 13.33
N GLN A 37 -3.07 -10.93 14.18
CA GLN A 37 -2.80 -11.23 15.58
C GLN A 37 -3.39 -10.11 16.45
N THR A 38 -3.91 -10.47 17.61
CA THR A 38 -4.47 -9.50 18.59
C THR A 38 -3.39 -8.70 19.30
N THR A 39 -2.26 -9.32 19.52
CA THR A 39 -1.06 -8.71 20.09
C THR A 39 0.11 -9.21 19.28
N GLY A 40 0.97 -8.32 18.84
CA GLY A 40 2.13 -8.79 18.11
C GLY A 40 2.83 -7.73 17.28
N ASP A 41 3.94 -8.18 16.74
CA ASP A 41 4.81 -7.42 15.88
C ASP A 41 4.29 -7.51 14.44
N SER A 42 4.16 -6.36 13.78
CA SER A 42 3.80 -6.25 12.36
C SER A 42 4.61 -7.20 11.48
N ALA A 43 5.91 -7.33 11.75
CA ALA A 43 6.78 -8.22 11.00
C ALA A 43 6.42 -9.72 11.18
N ALA A 44 5.99 -10.12 12.37
CA ALA A 44 5.55 -11.49 12.62
C ALA A 44 4.28 -11.83 11.85
N VAL A 45 3.28 -10.93 11.86
CA VAL A 45 2.05 -11.11 11.08
C VAL A 45 2.33 -11.26 9.59
N CYS A 46 3.20 -10.41 9.04
CA CYS A 46 3.57 -10.46 7.64
C CYS A 46 4.35 -11.74 7.29
N PHE A 47 5.23 -12.20 8.19
CA PHE A 47 5.94 -13.47 8.03
C PHE A 47 4.97 -14.66 7.98
N ASP A 48 4.06 -14.73 8.95
CA ASP A 48 3.07 -15.80 9.05
C ASP A 48 2.16 -15.82 7.80
N ALA A 49 1.80 -14.65 7.28
CA ALA A 49 1.00 -14.55 6.07
C ALA A 49 1.74 -15.14 4.85
N VAL A 50 3.03 -14.87 4.68
CA VAL A 50 3.83 -15.43 3.59
C VAL A 50 3.97 -16.94 3.76
N GLN A 51 4.20 -17.45 4.97
CA GLN A 51 4.27 -18.89 5.21
C GLN A 51 2.93 -19.58 4.93
N ALA A 52 1.82 -19.01 5.38
CA ALA A 52 0.48 -19.53 5.10
C ALA A 52 0.17 -19.52 3.59
N ALA A 53 0.54 -18.46 2.88
CA ALA A 53 0.36 -18.35 1.44
C ALA A 53 1.15 -19.42 0.67
N LYS A 54 2.41 -19.65 1.03
CA LYS A 54 3.25 -20.72 0.45
C LYS A 54 2.64 -22.09 0.68
N ALA A 55 2.20 -22.37 1.91
CA ALA A 55 1.61 -23.66 2.26
C ALA A 55 0.30 -23.96 1.52
N ARG A 56 -0.45 -22.91 1.16
CA ARG A 56 -1.76 -23.01 0.50
C ARG A 56 -1.72 -22.76 -1.00
N GLY A 57 -0.55 -22.49 -1.59
CA GLY A 57 -0.42 -22.19 -3.00
C GLY A 57 -1.12 -20.90 -3.42
N ILE A 58 -1.14 -19.87 -2.56
CA ILE A 58 -1.74 -18.56 -2.82
C ILE A 58 -0.82 -17.76 -3.76
N ASP A 59 -1.41 -17.09 -4.75
CA ASP A 59 -0.66 -16.33 -5.75
C ASP A 59 -0.15 -14.98 -5.22
N ILE A 60 -0.95 -14.29 -4.40
CA ILE A 60 -0.67 -12.90 -3.97
C ILE A 60 -0.92 -12.75 -2.47
N VAL A 61 0.05 -12.13 -1.77
CA VAL A 61 -0.13 -11.64 -0.41
C VAL A 61 -0.15 -10.11 -0.45
N LEU A 62 -1.18 -9.50 0.11
CA LEU A 62 -1.25 -8.06 0.36
C LEU A 62 -1.02 -7.81 1.85
N ALA A 63 0.11 -7.21 2.19
CA ALA A 63 0.47 -6.86 3.56
C ALA A 63 0.13 -5.38 3.83
N ASP A 64 -0.94 -5.16 4.59
CA ASP A 64 -1.29 -3.84 5.10
C ASP A 64 -0.41 -3.49 6.29
N THR A 65 0.06 -2.26 6.37
CA THR A 65 0.88 -1.75 7.47
C THR A 65 0.32 -0.44 8.00
N ALA A 66 0.64 -0.12 9.26
CA ALA A 66 0.21 1.13 9.87
C ALA A 66 0.65 2.33 9.01
N GLY A 67 -0.26 3.28 8.82
CA GLY A 67 0.07 4.57 8.24
C GLY A 67 1.05 5.31 9.16
N ARG A 68 2.08 5.93 8.59
CA ARG A 68 3.15 6.58 9.36
C ARG A 68 3.68 7.83 8.67
N LEU A 69 4.18 8.75 9.50
CA LEU A 69 4.92 9.90 9.00
C LEU A 69 6.41 9.55 8.96
N PRO A 70 7.13 9.90 7.88
CA PRO A 70 8.56 9.62 7.75
C PRO A 70 9.43 10.24 8.84
N THR A 71 8.92 11.29 9.50
CA THR A 71 9.59 11.95 10.64
C THR A 71 9.59 11.12 11.92
N GLN A 72 8.78 10.07 12.01
CA GLN A 72 8.72 9.16 13.14
C GLN A 72 9.73 8.01 12.96
N LEU A 73 10.96 8.21 13.40
CA LEU A 73 12.10 7.31 13.16
C LEU A 73 11.83 5.87 13.59
N HIS A 74 11.18 5.66 14.74
CA HIS A 74 10.87 4.31 15.24
C HIS A 74 9.89 3.56 14.32
N LEU A 75 8.95 4.26 13.70
CA LEU A 75 8.01 3.67 12.75
C LEU A 75 8.69 3.35 11.41
N MET A 76 9.66 4.15 10.99
CA MET A 76 10.47 3.85 9.81
C MET A 76 11.34 2.61 10.04
N GLU A 77 11.94 2.45 11.21
CA GLU A 77 12.70 1.24 11.54
C GLU A 77 11.81 -0.01 11.61
N GLU A 78 10.59 0.13 12.08
CA GLU A 78 9.62 -0.96 12.10
C GLU A 78 9.27 -1.43 10.69
N ILE A 79 8.96 -0.54 9.75
CA ILE A 79 8.64 -0.95 8.38
C ILE A 79 9.85 -1.53 7.65
N LYS A 80 11.07 -1.05 7.93
CA LYS A 80 12.30 -1.68 7.45
C LYS A 80 12.48 -3.10 8.01
N LYS A 81 12.08 -3.32 9.28
CA LYS A 81 12.07 -4.65 9.88
C LYS A 81 11.09 -5.57 9.16
N VAL A 82 9.88 -5.10 8.86
CA VAL A 82 8.90 -5.87 8.06
C VAL A 82 9.52 -6.31 6.74
N LYS A 83 10.13 -5.39 6.00
CA LYS A 83 10.82 -5.71 4.73
C LYS A 83 11.88 -6.80 4.91
N ARG A 84 12.78 -6.66 5.90
CA ARG A 84 13.82 -7.66 6.18
C ARG A 84 13.26 -9.04 6.53
N VAL A 85 12.16 -9.07 7.27
CA VAL A 85 11.51 -10.32 7.69
C VAL A 85 10.82 -11.00 6.51
N LEU A 86 10.18 -10.24 5.63
CA LEU A 86 9.62 -10.76 4.39
C LEU A 86 10.71 -11.38 3.50
N GLN A 87 11.88 -10.76 3.39
CA GLN A 87 13.03 -11.32 2.65
C GLN A 87 13.54 -12.63 3.25
N LYS A 88 13.44 -12.80 4.58
CA LYS A 88 13.76 -14.09 5.23
C LYS A 88 12.73 -15.19 4.91
N ALA A 89 11.46 -14.82 4.81
CA ALA A 89 10.41 -15.75 4.45
C ALA A 89 10.47 -16.16 2.97
N MET A 90 10.83 -15.22 2.10
CA MET A 90 10.98 -15.40 0.66
C MET A 90 12.02 -14.40 0.15
N PRO A 91 13.19 -14.86 -0.36
CA PRO A 91 14.33 -13.96 -0.70
C PRO A 91 13.99 -12.83 -1.67
N ASP A 92 13.06 -13.06 -2.62
CA ASP A 92 12.64 -12.05 -3.61
C ASP A 92 11.53 -11.12 -3.10
N ALA A 93 10.95 -11.40 -1.94
CA ALA A 93 9.89 -10.55 -1.33
C ALA A 93 10.50 -9.37 -0.56
N PRO A 94 9.76 -8.26 -0.41
CA PRO A 94 8.52 -7.97 -1.11
C PRO A 94 8.77 -7.63 -2.58
N HIS A 95 7.96 -8.16 -3.49
CA HIS A 95 8.08 -7.91 -4.93
C HIS A 95 7.65 -6.50 -5.31
N GLU A 96 6.70 -5.95 -4.56
CA GLU A 96 6.19 -4.58 -4.68
C GLU A 96 6.17 -3.90 -3.32
N ILE A 97 6.61 -2.65 -3.29
CA ILE A 97 6.49 -1.77 -2.13
C ILE A 97 5.76 -0.52 -2.58
N ILE A 98 4.54 -0.35 -2.09
CA ILE A 98 3.62 0.70 -2.54
C ILE A 98 3.30 1.64 -1.40
N VAL A 99 3.42 2.93 -1.63
CA VAL A 99 2.93 3.96 -0.71
C VAL A 99 1.58 4.46 -1.17
N VAL A 100 0.64 4.55 -0.24
CA VAL A 100 -0.68 5.17 -0.45
C VAL A 100 -0.64 6.59 0.08
N LEU A 101 -0.94 7.55 -0.78
CA LEU A 101 -0.90 8.98 -0.51
C LEU A 101 -2.28 9.61 -0.61
N ASP A 102 -2.53 10.59 0.24
CA ASP A 102 -3.69 11.47 0.16
C ASP A 102 -3.34 12.69 -0.73
N ALA A 103 -4.09 12.92 -1.80
CA ALA A 103 -3.84 14.04 -2.72
C ALA A 103 -3.95 15.41 -2.03
N ASN A 104 -4.68 15.50 -0.91
CA ASN A 104 -4.89 16.76 -0.20
C ASN A 104 -3.70 17.24 0.65
N ILE A 105 -2.69 16.38 0.87
CA ILE A 105 -1.51 16.75 1.66
C ILE A 105 -0.49 17.59 0.88
N GLY A 106 -0.72 17.84 -0.40
CA GLY A 106 0.08 18.75 -1.22
C GLY A 106 1.57 18.38 -1.27
N GLN A 107 2.45 19.39 -1.15
CA GLN A 107 3.90 19.20 -1.23
C GLN A 107 4.48 18.22 -0.21
N ASN A 108 3.81 17.99 0.91
CA ASN A 108 4.22 17.00 1.89
C ASN A 108 4.21 15.57 1.32
N ALA A 109 3.39 15.30 0.31
CA ALA A 109 3.39 14.00 -0.38
C ALA A 109 4.72 13.72 -1.07
N VAL A 110 5.30 14.71 -1.74
CA VAL A 110 6.62 14.57 -2.40
C VAL A 110 7.70 14.23 -1.37
N ASN A 111 7.71 14.93 -0.25
CA ASN A 111 8.66 14.67 0.84
C ASN A 111 8.48 13.26 1.43
N GLN A 112 7.23 12.81 1.59
CA GLN A 112 6.92 11.45 2.06
C GLN A 112 7.44 10.39 1.08
N VAL A 113 7.17 10.54 -0.21
CA VAL A 113 7.65 9.61 -1.25
C VAL A 113 9.17 9.52 -1.21
N LYS A 114 9.86 10.65 -1.15
CA LYS A 114 11.32 10.70 -1.07
C LYS A 114 11.86 9.90 0.12
N ALA A 115 11.34 10.16 1.30
CA ALA A 115 11.80 9.49 2.52
C ALA A 115 11.50 7.98 2.52
N PHE A 116 10.31 7.57 2.08
CA PHE A 116 9.97 6.16 1.97
C PHE A 116 10.77 5.45 0.88
N ASP A 117 11.02 6.10 -0.25
CA ASP A 117 11.81 5.52 -1.33
C ASP A 117 13.28 5.32 -0.92
N GLU A 118 13.87 6.30 -0.24
CA GLU A 118 15.23 6.19 0.32
C GLU A 118 15.33 5.05 1.35
N ALA A 119 14.30 4.87 2.16
CA ALA A 119 14.29 3.85 3.21
C ALA A 119 13.99 2.43 2.70
N LEU A 120 13.12 2.30 1.70
CA LEU A 120 12.53 1.01 1.32
C LEU A 120 12.75 0.64 -0.15
N GLY A 121 12.98 1.58 -1.05
CA GLY A 121 12.99 1.35 -2.49
C GLY A 121 11.58 1.10 -3.01
N LEU A 122 10.81 2.17 -3.21
CA LEU A 122 9.42 2.07 -3.67
C LEU A 122 9.34 1.55 -5.11
N THR A 123 8.32 0.75 -5.38
CA THR A 123 8.01 0.24 -6.72
C THR A 123 6.74 0.85 -7.31
N GLY A 124 5.94 1.52 -6.48
CA GLY A 124 4.71 2.14 -6.95
C GLY A 124 4.07 3.07 -5.93
N LEU A 125 3.16 3.90 -6.45
CA LEU A 125 2.34 4.81 -5.67
C LEU A 125 0.86 4.56 -5.95
N ILE A 126 0.03 4.78 -4.94
CA ILE A 126 -1.40 4.94 -5.08
C ILE A 126 -1.74 6.31 -4.54
N VAL A 127 -2.44 7.12 -5.33
CA VAL A 127 -2.87 8.46 -4.92
C VAL A 127 -4.38 8.47 -4.78
N THR A 128 -4.86 8.78 -3.58
CA THR A 128 -6.28 8.77 -3.22
C THR A 128 -6.85 10.19 -3.10
N LYS A 129 -8.16 10.29 -2.98
CA LYS A 129 -8.92 11.53 -2.82
C LYS A 129 -8.77 12.51 -3.97
N LEU A 130 -8.63 11.99 -5.19
CA LEU A 130 -8.59 12.79 -6.42
C LEU A 130 -9.98 13.27 -6.87
N ASP A 131 -11.04 12.84 -6.22
CA ASP A 131 -12.40 13.37 -6.34
C ASP A 131 -12.60 14.73 -5.65
N GLY A 132 -11.64 15.16 -4.84
CA GLY A 132 -11.65 16.42 -4.13
C GLY A 132 -11.10 17.60 -4.96
N THR A 133 -10.75 18.70 -4.26
CA THR A 133 -10.26 19.95 -4.86
C THR A 133 -8.78 19.90 -5.29
N ALA A 134 -8.01 18.96 -4.83
CA ALA A 134 -6.57 18.83 -5.07
C ALA A 134 -6.24 18.17 -6.43
N LYS A 135 -6.99 18.52 -7.46
CA LYS A 135 -6.95 17.92 -8.79
C LYS A 135 -5.55 17.92 -9.41
N GLY A 136 -4.94 16.77 -9.46
CA GLY A 136 -3.85 16.48 -10.39
C GLY A 136 -2.50 17.17 -10.16
N GLY A 137 -2.43 18.30 -9.48
CA GLY A 137 -1.18 19.00 -9.22
C GLY A 137 -0.16 18.16 -8.48
N ILE A 138 -0.61 17.33 -7.57
CA ILE A 138 0.23 16.39 -6.82
C ILE A 138 0.87 15.33 -7.75
N LEU A 139 0.15 14.84 -8.74
CA LEU A 139 0.67 13.84 -9.68
C LEU A 139 1.79 14.43 -10.55
N ALA A 140 1.63 15.67 -11.00
CA ALA A 140 2.67 16.38 -11.75
C ALA A 140 3.91 16.64 -10.88
N ALA A 141 3.73 17.05 -9.62
CA ALA A 141 4.83 17.26 -8.67
C ALA A 141 5.59 15.96 -8.39
N LEU A 142 4.90 14.84 -8.17
CA LEU A 142 5.51 13.54 -7.95
C LEU A 142 6.30 13.07 -9.17
N ALA A 143 5.76 13.26 -10.37
CA ALA A 143 6.43 12.88 -11.62
C ALA A 143 7.70 13.70 -11.88
N SER A 144 7.71 14.97 -11.47
CA SER A 144 8.84 15.88 -11.67
C SER A 144 10.01 15.61 -10.71
N ASP A 145 9.70 15.29 -9.44
CA ASP A 145 10.74 15.17 -8.41
C ASP A 145 11.35 13.77 -8.36
N ARG A 146 10.51 12.73 -8.46
CA ARG A 146 11.00 11.36 -8.32
C ARG A 146 10.14 10.38 -9.13
N PRO A 147 10.72 9.65 -10.08
CA PRO A 147 9.98 8.83 -11.03
C PRO A 147 9.54 7.48 -10.44
N VAL A 148 8.88 7.48 -9.27
CA VAL A 148 8.19 6.29 -8.78
C VAL A 148 6.84 6.19 -9.50
N PRO A 149 6.52 5.08 -10.18
CA PRO A 149 5.31 5.00 -10.98
C PRO A 149 4.04 5.02 -10.15
N VAL A 150 3.08 5.85 -10.55
CA VAL A 150 1.71 5.80 -10.02
C VAL A 150 1.03 4.60 -10.66
N ARG A 151 0.55 3.67 -9.82
CA ARG A 151 -0.12 2.44 -10.28
C ARG A 151 -1.64 2.59 -10.31
N TYR A 152 -2.20 3.20 -9.26
CA TYR A 152 -3.63 3.37 -9.09
C TYR A 152 -3.96 4.76 -8.56
N ILE A 153 -5.18 5.18 -8.83
CA ILE A 153 -5.78 6.39 -8.27
C ILE A 153 -7.10 6.07 -7.59
N GLY A 154 -7.36 6.72 -6.47
CA GLY A 154 -8.65 6.68 -5.77
C GLY A 154 -9.46 7.94 -6.06
N VAL A 155 -10.66 7.75 -6.60
CA VAL A 155 -11.57 8.83 -6.99
C VAL A 155 -12.89 8.80 -6.22
N GLY A 156 -12.95 8.06 -5.13
CA GLY A 156 -14.11 7.91 -4.25
C GLY A 156 -13.87 6.80 -3.23
N GLU A 157 -14.93 6.39 -2.53
CA GLU A 157 -14.87 5.38 -1.46
C GLU A 157 -15.49 4.01 -1.85
N GLY A 158 -16.06 3.92 -3.05
CA GLY A 158 -16.65 2.69 -3.56
C GLY A 158 -15.60 1.69 -4.03
N ILE A 159 -16.02 0.43 -4.17
CA ILE A 159 -15.12 -0.65 -4.61
C ILE A 159 -14.55 -0.43 -6.03
N ASP A 160 -15.30 0.27 -6.87
CA ASP A 160 -14.90 0.58 -8.25
C ASP A 160 -14.16 1.92 -8.38
N ASP A 161 -13.97 2.63 -7.26
CA ASP A 161 -13.34 3.95 -7.24
C ASP A 161 -11.81 3.90 -7.13
N LEU A 162 -11.24 2.72 -6.97
CA LEU A 162 -9.80 2.49 -7.14
C LEU A 162 -9.54 2.04 -8.58
N ARG A 163 -8.90 2.91 -9.36
CA ARG A 163 -8.72 2.71 -10.81
C ARG A 163 -7.24 2.62 -11.18
N PRO A 164 -6.86 1.79 -12.17
CA PRO A 164 -5.52 1.84 -12.74
C PRO A 164 -5.21 3.25 -13.26
N PHE A 165 -4.01 3.73 -13.01
CA PHE A 165 -3.57 5.03 -13.51
C PHE A 165 -3.14 4.96 -14.98
N SER A 166 -3.61 5.92 -15.77
CA SER A 166 -3.16 6.15 -17.12
C SER A 166 -2.71 7.61 -17.25
N ALA A 167 -1.42 7.84 -17.48
CA ALA A 167 -0.87 9.18 -17.64
C ALA A 167 -1.52 9.92 -18.81
N LYS A 168 -1.78 9.22 -19.92
CA LYS A 168 -2.45 9.81 -21.08
C LYS A 168 -3.86 10.28 -20.74
N ALA A 169 -4.69 9.40 -20.17
CA ALA A 169 -6.07 9.74 -19.80
C ALA A 169 -6.12 10.89 -18.78
N PHE A 170 -5.14 10.92 -17.86
CA PHE A 170 -5.02 11.97 -16.87
C PHE A 170 -4.68 13.33 -17.51
N VAL A 171 -3.71 13.38 -18.42
CA VAL A 171 -3.33 14.62 -19.11
C VAL A 171 -4.48 15.11 -20.00
N ASP A 172 -5.12 14.22 -20.75
CA ASP A 172 -6.28 14.56 -21.58
C ASP A 172 -7.38 15.22 -20.72
N ALA A 173 -7.69 14.65 -19.54
CA ALA A 173 -8.70 15.19 -18.62
C ALA A 173 -8.30 16.52 -17.92
N LEU A 174 -7.01 16.88 -17.91
CA LEU A 174 -6.54 18.17 -17.40
C LEU A 174 -6.62 19.32 -18.42
N LEU A 175 -6.56 18.96 -19.70
CA LEU A 175 -6.52 19.94 -20.80
C LEU A 175 -7.91 20.24 -21.38
N ASP A 176 -8.93 19.42 -21.08
CA ASP A 176 -10.34 19.65 -21.40
C ASP A 176 -11.01 20.58 -20.35
#